data_afb84878677cf1289bcb5c6dac8351e2
#
_entry.id   afb84878677cf1289bcb5c6dac8351e2
#
_cell.length_a   1.000
_cell.length_b   1.000
_cell.length_c   1.000
_cell.angle_alpha   90.00
_cell.angle_beta   90.00
_cell.angle_gamma   90.00
#
_symmetry.space_group_name_H-M   'P 1'
#
loop_
_entity.id
_entity.type
_entity.pdbx_description
1 polymer ?
#
loop_
_entity_poly.entity_id
_entity_poly.type
_entity_poly.pdbx_seq_one_letter_code
_entity_poly.pdbx_strand_id
1 'polypeptide(L)'
;MEKKSDAANGNGMAPNRYDGTRNGIEERRQDLQRNRNALTDWQRNGKAKIPRRTESGRKEDNMKIDTNKYYIVRGDRSGVFFGRINYQDGKEVQMNDVRCIWYWDGAASIVELAQNGVKYPENCKFTVTVEELTIIDAIEIIPCTEEATAIIKAVEEWKA
;
A
#
# COMPACT_ATOMS: atom_id res chain seq x y z
N MET A 1 -16.98 27.05 46.75
CA MET A 1 -15.84 27.87 46.36
C MET A 1 -15.03 27.02 45.38
N GLU A 2 -15.25 27.32 44.15
CA GLU A 2 -14.39 27.95 43.14
C GLU A 2 -13.48 26.91 42.45
N LYS A 3 -13.29 26.83 41.15
CA LYS A 3 -13.71 27.60 39.97
C LYS A 3 -13.54 26.71 38.75
N LYS A 4 -14.40 26.91 37.77
CA LYS A 4 -14.23 26.51 36.35
C LYS A 4 -12.91 27.01 35.75
N SER A 5 -12.32 26.24 34.87
CA SER A 5 -11.62 26.81 33.73
C SER A 5 -11.84 25.96 32.47
N ASP A 6 -12.51 26.55 31.54
CA ASP A 6 -12.70 26.14 30.16
C ASP A 6 -11.33 26.06 29.45
N ALA A 7 -11.10 25.03 28.67
CA ALA A 7 -10.00 25.01 27.72
C ALA A 7 -10.57 24.82 26.31
N ALA A 8 -10.41 25.83 25.55
CA ALA A 8 -10.90 26.06 24.21
C ALA A 8 -10.46 24.99 23.19
N ASN A 9 -11.43 24.64 22.38
CA ASN A 9 -11.32 23.88 21.14
C ASN A 9 -10.59 24.74 20.10
N GLY A 10 -9.30 24.51 19.90
CA GLY A 10 -8.49 25.15 18.87
C GLY A 10 -8.63 24.43 17.53
N ASN A 11 -9.63 24.83 16.74
CA ASN A 11 -9.73 24.46 15.33
C ASN A 11 -8.57 25.14 14.58
N GLY A 12 -7.45 24.43 14.42
CA GLY A 12 -6.28 24.88 13.66
C GLY A 12 -6.57 24.90 12.17
N MET A 13 -7.14 25.99 11.70
CA MET A 13 -7.23 26.33 10.28
C MET A 13 -5.82 26.47 9.74
N ALA A 14 -5.46 25.67 8.73
CA ALA A 14 -4.16 25.76 8.07
C ALA A 14 -3.92 27.21 7.60
N PRO A 15 -2.74 27.79 7.81
CA PRO A 15 -2.46 29.17 7.45
C PRO A 15 -2.62 29.33 5.93
N ASN A 16 -3.41 30.33 5.55
CA ASN A 16 -3.57 30.78 4.17
C ASN A 16 -2.17 31.09 3.60
N ARG A 17 -1.79 30.42 2.53
CA ARG A 17 -0.44 30.43 1.95
C ARG A 17 -0.04 31.81 1.36
N TYR A 18 -0.91 32.80 1.45
CA TYR A 18 -0.67 34.19 0.99
C TYR A 18 -0.92 35.14 2.14
N ASP A 19 0.18 35.52 2.81
CA ASP A 19 0.15 36.69 3.66
C ASP A 19 0.07 37.92 2.76
N GLY A 20 -0.69 38.93 3.13
CA GLY A 20 -0.86 40.17 2.37
C GLY A 20 0.41 41.07 2.32
N THR A 21 1.60 40.49 2.52
CA THR A 21 2.88 41.20 2.48
C THR A 21 3.34 41.46 1.03
N ARG A 22 4.28 42.41 0.85
CA ARG A 22 4.89 42.71 -0.46
C ARG A 22 5.45 41.45 -1.14
N ASN A 23 6.01 40.52 -0.38
CA ASN A 23 6.56 39.25 -0.91
C ASN A 23 5.47 38.34 -1.44
N GLY A 24 4.32 38.23 -0.78
CA GLY A 24 3.19 37.40 -1.25
C GLY A 24 2.54 37.92 -2.53
N ILE A 25 2.59 39.27 -2.73
CA ILE A 25 2.09 39.89 -3.97
C ILE A 25 3.04 39.61 -5.14
N GLU A 26 4.34 39.62 -4.90
CA GLU A 26 5.36 39.37 -5.93
C GLU A 26 5.35 37.90 -6.37
N GLU A 27 5.22 36.97 -5.45
CA GLU A 27 5.05 35.54 -5.78
C GLU A 27 3.81 35.30 -6.62
N ARG A 28 2.69 35.92 -6.29
CA ARG A 28 1.46 35.85 -7.07
C ARG A 28 1.61 36.38 -8.48
N ARG A 29 2.37 37.47 -8.66
CA ARG A 29 2.68 38.01 -9.98
C ARG A 29 3.55 37.08 -10.80
N GLN A 30 4.55 36.45 -10.19
CA GLN A 30 5.41 35.48 -10.85
C GLN A 30 4.64 34.21 -11.27
N ASP A 31 3.71 33.73 -10.46
CA ASP A 31 2.87 32.58 -10.80
C ASP A 31 1.90 32.90 -11.96
N LEU A 32 1.32 34.09 -11.96
CA LEU A 32 0.47 34.55 -13.08
C LEU A 32 1.28 34.71 -14.37
N GLN A 33 2.52 35.18 -14.28
CA GLN A 33 3.40 35.32 -15.44
C GLN A 33 3.82 33.95 -16.00
N ARG A 34 4.11 32.98 -15.12
CA ARG A 34 4.40 31.59 -15.52
C ARG A 34 3.22 30.95 -16.25
N ASN A 35 1.99 31.14 -15.74
CA ASN A 35 0.78 30.64 -16.36
C ASN A 35 0.51 31.30 -17.73
N ARG A 36 0.77 32.62 -17.88
CA ARG A 36 0.64 33.30 -19.16
C ARG A 36 1.63 32.77 -20.20
N ASN A 37 2.88 32.56 -19.80
CA ASN A 37 3.92 32.04 -20.70
C ASN A 37 3.59 30.60 -21.14
N ALA A 38 3.07 29.76 -20.27
CA ALA A 38 2.60 28.41 -20.59
C ALA A 38 1.45 28.44 -21.61
N LEU A 39 0.52 29.40 -21.49
CA LEU A 39 -0.61 29.55 -22.40
C LEU A 39 -0.20 30.01 -23.81
N THR A 40 0.78 30.93 -23.88
CA THR A 40 1.32 31.43 -25.16
C THR A 40 2.17 30.38 -25.89
N ASP A 41 2.89 29.52 -25.16
CA ASP A 41 3.61 28.38 -25.74
C ASP A 41 2.65 27.30 -26.28
N TRP A 42 1.52 27.10 -25.61
CA TRP A 42 0.48 26.22 -26.11
C TRP A 42 -0.12 26.71 -27.44
N GLN A 43 -0.40 28.02 -27.54
CA GLN A 43 -0.96 28.64 -28.75
C GLN A 43 0.03 28.63 -29.94
N ARG A 44 1.34 28.71 -29.66
CA ARG A 44 2.38 28.78 -30.71
C ARG A 44 2.80 27.41 -31.23
N ASN A 45 2.80 26.36 -30.42
CA ASN A 45 3.39 25.06 -30.77
C ASN A 45 2.40 23.88 -30.81
N GLY A 46 1.11 24.05 -30.47
CA GLY A 46 0.08 23.02 -30.56
C GLY A 46 0.38 21.74 -29.74
N LYS A 47 1.46 21.75 -28.97
CA LYS A 47 1.88 20.66 -28.07
C LYS A 47 2.22 21.25 -26.72
N ALA A 48 1.26 21.22 -25.82
CA ALA A 48 1.56 21.38 -24.41
C ALA A 48 2.58 20.28 -24.05
N LYS A 49 3.83 20.65 -23.80
CA LYS A 49 4.66 19.86 -22.90
C LYS A 49 3.99 19.98 -21.55
N ILE A 50 3.04 19.09 -21.28
CA ILE A 50 2.67 18.80 -19.90
C ILE A 50 4.00 18.46 -19.24
N PRO A 51 4.48 19.25 -18.25
CA PRO A 51 5.65 18.83 -17.53
C PRO A 51 5.27 17.44 -17.00
N ARG A 52 5.89 16.40 -17.55
CA ARG A 52 5.85 15.10 -16.91
C ARG A 52 6.32 15.43 -15.51
N ARG A 53 5.41 15.28 -14.56
CA ARG A 53 5.74 15.35 -13.15
C ARG A 53 6.90 14.39 -12.99
N THR A 54 8.11 15.00 -12.99
CA THR A 54 9.32 14.22 -12.77
C THR A 54 9.13 13.58 -11.42
N GLU A 55 9.06 12.26 -11.40
CA GLU A 55 9.00 11.42 -10.21
C GLU A 55 10.30 11.50 -9.41
N SER A 56 10.91 12.69 -9.39
CA SER A 56 12.09 12.97 -8.60
C SER A 56 11.67 13.42 -7.21
N GLY A 57 11.45 12.48 -6.31
CA GLY A 57 11.30 12.81 -4.90
C GLY A 57 10.48 11.89 -4.03
N ARG A 58 9.82 10.86 -4.55
CA ARG A 58 9.52 9.71 -3.70
C ARG A 58 10.79 8.87 -3.67
N LYS A 59 11.52 8.90 -2.57
CA LYS A 59 12.33 7.75 -2.20
C LYS A 59 11.35 6.59 -2.21
N GLU A 60 11.45 5.76 -3.23
CA GLU A 60 10.88 4.45 -3.22
C GLU A 60 11.61 3.69 -2.10
N ASP A 61 11.10 3.82 -0.85
CA ASP A 61 11.23 2.77 0.13
C ASP A 61 10.31 1.63 -0.34
N ASN A 62 10.50 1.20 -1.58
CA ASN A 62 9.98 -0.05 -2.09
C ASN A 62 10.63 -1.11 -1.21
N MET A 63 9.84 -1.69 -0.31
CA MET A 63 10.22 -2.88 0.40
C MET A 63 10.72 -3.84 -0.68
N LYS A 64 12.03 -4.17 -0.62
CA LYS A 64 12.70 -4.96 -1.65
C LYS A 64 12.11 -6.36 -1.60
N ILE A 65 11.04 -6.56 -2.36
CA ILE A 65 10.33 -7.84 -2.44
C ILE A 65 11.26 -8.82 -3.16
N ASP A 66 11.53 -9.93 -2.50
CA ASP A 66 12.23 -11.05 -3.11
C ASP A 66 11.21 -11.95 -3.81
N THR A 67 11.16 -11.90 -5.13
CA THR A 67 10.22 -12.66 -5.96
C THR A 67 10.37 -14.18 -5.84
N ASN A 68 11.45 -14.66 -5.23
CA ASN A 68 11.68 -16.09 -4.97
C ASN A 68 11.09 -16.56 -3.64
N LYS A 69 10.75 -15.64 -2.75
CA LYS A 69 10.16 -15.96 -1.44
C LYS A 69 8.64 -16.00 -1.50
N TYR A 70 8.09 -16.81 -0.60
CA TYR A 70 6.66 -16.82 -0.34
C TYR A 70 6.30 -15.82 0.76
N TYR A 71 5.13 -15.26 0.63
CA TYR A 71 4.58 -14.25 1.53
C TYR A 71 3.17 -14.62 1.92
N ILE A 72 2.78 -14.23 3.13
CA ILE A 72 1.38 -14.10 3.49
C ILE A 72 0.98 -12.64 3.29
N VAL A 73 -0.05 -12.42 2.49
CA VAL A 73 -0.65 -11.11 2.24
C VAL A 73 -2.06 -11.10 2.80
N ARG A 74 -2.34 -10.13 3.66
CA ARG A 74 -3.67 -9.89 4.20
C ARG A 74 -4.31 -8.71 3.52
N GLY A 75 -5.48 -8.91 2.93
CA GLY A 75 -6.35 -7.85 2.46
C GLY A 75 -7.27 -7.33 3.56
N ASP A 76 -7.78 -6.12 3.39
CA ASP A 76 -8.73 -5.51 4.33
C ASP A 76 -10.07 -6.26 4.33
N ARG A 77 -10.55 -6.63 3.16
CA ARG A 77 -11.82 -7.36 2.95
C ARG A 77 -11.66 -8.66 2.16
N SER A 78 -10.60 -8.78 1.39
CA SER A 78 -10.38 -9.91 0.47
C SER A 78 -9.93 -11.19 1.16
N GLY A 79 -9.38 -11.11 2.38
CA GLY A 79 -8.95 -12.27 3.16
C GLY A 79 -7.43 -12.39 3.31
N VAL A 80 -6.96 -13.63 3.51
CA VAL A 80 -5.54 -13.95 3.71
C VAL A 80 -5.07 -14.86 2.58
N PHE A 81 -3.95 -14.51 1.97
CA PHE A 81 -3.41 -15.19 0.81
C PHE A 81 -1.95 -15.58 1.05
N PHE A 82 -1.57 -16.73 0.55
CA PHE A 82 -0.20 -17.23 0.55
C PHE A 82 0.26 -17.42 -0.88
N GLY A 83 1.41 -16.86 -1.25
CA GLY A 83 1.95 -16.94 -2.60
C GLY A 83 3.25 -16.17 -2.75
N ARG A 84 3.77 -16.08 -3.97
CA ARG A 84 4.93 -15.26 -4.30
C ARG A 84 4.47 -13.89 -4.81
N ILE A 85 5.11 -12.82 -4.38
CA ILE A 85 4.80 -11.48 -4.88
C ILE A 85 5.63 -11.21 -6.12
N ASN A 86 4.95 -10.85 -7.20
CA ASN A 86 5.54 -10.49 -8.48
C ASN A 86 5.67 -8.96 -8.63
N TYR A 87 4.64 -8.23 -8.17
CA TYR A 87 4.59 -6.78 -8.24
C TYR A 87 3.81 -6.21 -7.05
N GLN A 88 4.21 -5.01 -6.61
CA GLN A 88 3.50 -4.23 -5.59
C GLN A 88 3.54 -2.74 -5.91
N ASP A 89 2.39 -2.09 -5.80
CA ASP A 89 2.26 -0.63 -5.79
C ASP A 89 1.22 -0.20 -4.75
N GLY A 90 1.68 0.40 -3.66
CA GLY A 90 0.84 0.77 -2.54
C GLY A 90 0.11 -0.45 -1.95
N LYS A 91 -1.22 -0.49 -2.08
CA LYS A 91 -2.08 -1.60 -1.63
C LYS A 91 -2.37 -2.64 -2.70
N GLU A 92 -1.94 -2.40 -3.92
CA GLU A 92 -2.08 -3.36 -5.01
C GLU A 92 -0.89 -4.32 -4.99
N VAL A 93 -1.18 -5.62 -4.92
CA VAL A 93 -0.19 -6.69 -4.86
C VAL A 93 -0.56 -7.75 -5.87
N GLN A 94 0.30 -8.00 -6.85
CA GLN A 94 0.18 -9.10 -7.79
C GLN A 94 0.98 -10.28 -7.30
N MET A 95 0.34 -11.43 -7.19
CA MET A 95 0.93 -12.64 -6.64
C MET A 95 0.81 -13.81 -7.62
N ASN A 96 1.78 -14.73 -7.55
CA ASN A 96 1.81 -15.98 -8.29
C ASN A 96 1.80 -17.17 -7.34
N ASP A 97 1.30 -18.33 -7.84
CA ASP A 97 1.16 -19.58 -7.06
C ASP A 97 0.35 -19.36 -5.77
N VAL A 98 -0.81 -18.76 -5.91
CA VAL A 98 -1.56 -18.19 -4.78
C VAL A 98 -2.61 -19.17 -4.25
N ARG A 99 -2.66 -19.31 -2.94
CA ARG A 99 -3.73 -19.99 -2.21
C ARG A 99 -4.40 -19.01 -1.25
N CYS A 100 -5.73 -19.04 -1.17
CA CYS A 100 -6.44 -18.37 -0.10
C CYS A 100 -6.41 -19.23 1.17
N ILE A 101 -6.04 -18.64 2.29
CA ILE A 101 -6.07 -19.26 3.61
C ILE A 101 -7.40 -18.90 4.27
N TRP A 102 -8.36 -19.78 4.16
CA TRP A 102 -9.71 -19.59 4.70
C TRP A 102 -9.78 -19.83 6.20
N TYR A 103 -9.09 -20.87 6.67
CA TYR A 103 -8.98 -21.23 8.07
C TYR A 103 -7.68 -21.98 8.33
N TRP A 104 -7.03 -21.68 9.44
CA TRP A 104 -5.83 -22.37 9.89
C TRP A 104 -5.94 -22.78 11.36
N ASP A 105 -5.24 -23.84 11.74
CA ASP A 105 -5.17 -24.37 13.10
C ASP A 105 -3.72 -24.57 13.54
N GLY A 106 -3.45 -24.23 14.81
CA GLY A 106 -2.13 -24.39 15.40
C GLY A 106 -1.15 -23.24 15.21
N ALA A 107 -1.63 -22.06 14.75
CA ALA A 107 -0.90 -20.78 14.83
C ALA A 107 -1.80 -19.72 15.47
N ALA A 108 -1.29 -18.96 16.43
CA ALA A 108 -2.07 -17.97 17.17
C ALA A 108 -2.35 -16.69 16.35
N SER A 109 -1.55 -16.46 15.30
CA SER A 109 -1.65 -15.29 14.44
C SER A 109 -1.11 -15.57 13.05
N ILE A 110 -1.41 -14.66 12.09
CA ILE A 110 -0.85 -14.76 10.74
C ILE A 110 0.67 -14.53 10.73
N VAL A 111 1.22 -13.80 11.72
CA VAL A 111 2.66 -13.63 11.89
C VAL A 111 3.31 -14.95 12.30
N GLU A 112 2.73 -15.67 13.26
CA GLU A 112 3.20 -17.00 13.66
C GLU A 112 3.05 -18.01 12.51
N LEU A 113 1.94 -17.94 11.77
CA LEU A 113 1.72 -18.75 10.59
C LEU A 113 2.83 -18.56 9.54
N ALA A 114 3.28 -17.32 9.32
CA ALA A 114 4.36 -17.01 8.39
C ALA A 114 5.74 -17.48 8.88
N GLN A 115 5.94 -17.62 10.18
CA GLN A 115 7.21 -18.04 10.77
C GLN A 115 7.31 -19.57 10.95
N ASN A 116 6.24 -20.20 11.44
CA ASN A 116 6.25 -21.59 11.90
C ASN A 116 5.33 -22.50 11.08
N GLY A 117 4.49 -21.93 10.19
CA GLY A 117 3.46 -22.68 9.50
C GLY A 117 2.28 -23.05 10.41
N VAL A 118 1.53 -24.10 10.02
CA VAL A 118 0.41 -24.66 10.78
C VAL A 118 0.83 -25.90 11.55
N LYS A 119 0.25 -26.11 12.72
CA LYS A 119 0.54 -27.24 13.57
C LYS A 119 -0.35 -28.46 13.27
N TYR A 120 -1.57 -28.19 12.80
CA TYR A 120 -2.58 -29.19 12.49
C TYR A 120 -3.08 -29.01 11.05
N PRO A 121 -2.29 -29.43 10.04
CA PRO A 121 -2.62 -29.21 8.63
C PRO A 121 -3.94 -29.86 8.19
N GLU A 122 -4.32 -30.96 8.84
CA GLU A 122 -5.57 -31.70 8.59
C GLU A 122 -6.83 -30.91 8.96
N ASN A 123 -6.71 -29.92 9.84
CA ASN A 123 -7.82 -29.05 10.26
C ASN A 123 -7.90 -27.76 9.41
N CYS A 124 -6.91 -27.50 8.57
CA CYS A 124 -6.83 -26.27 7.80
C CYS A 124 -7.73 -26.29 6.57
N LYS A 125 -8.16 -25.10 6.14
CA LYS A 125 -8.96 -24.92 4.91
C LYS A 125 -8.24 -23.96 3.98
N PHE A 126 -7.44 -24.49 3.10
CA PHE A 126 -6.70 -23.75 2.08
C PHE A 126 -7.28 -24.09 0.71
N THR A 127 -7.53 -23.07 -0.10
CA THR A 127 -8.11 -23.27 -1.43
C THR A 127 -7.14 -23.92 -2.41
N VAL A 128 -7.64 -24.23 -3.60
CA VAL A 128 -6.79 -24.58 -4.75
C VAL A 128 -5.75 -23.50 -5.01
N THR A 129 -4.61 -23.88 -5.56
CA THR A 129 -3.60 -22.94 -6.01
C THR A 129 -4.01 -22.34 -7.35
N VAL A 130 -3.99 -20.99 -7.44
CA VAL A 130 -4.19 -20.27 -8.70
C VAL A 130 -2.87 -19.69 -9.18
N GLU A 131 -2.70 -19.66 -10.50
CA GLU A 131 -1.45 -19.21 -11.11
C GLU A 131 -1.15 -17.74 -10.80
N GLU A 132 -2.17 -16.88 -10.87
CA GLU A 132 -2.04 -15.43 -10.64
C GLU A 132 -3.26 -14.87 -9.94
N LEU A 133 -3.05 -13.94 -9.01
CA LEU A 133 -4.08 -13.20 -8.31
C LEU A 133 -3.59 -11.78 -8.00
N THR A 134 -4.45 -10.79 -8.23
CA THR A 134 -4.20 -9.40 -7.82
C THR A 134 -5.08 -9.02 -6.63
N ILE A 135 -4.45 -8.59 -5.54
CA ILE A 135 -5.10 -8.04 -4.34
C ILE A 135 -4.99 -6.53 -4.42
N ILE A 136 -6.11 -5.83 -4.30
CA ILE A 136 -6.17 -4.35 -4.40
C ILE A 136 -6.34 -3.63 -3.06
N ASP A 137 -6.45 -4.38 -1.99
CA ASP A 137 -6.73 -3.90 -0.63
C ASP A 137 -5.74 -4.46 0.41
N ALA A 138 -4.50 -4.77 -0.01
CA ALA A 138 -3.48 -5.31 0.88
C ALA A 138 -3.16 -4.33 2.02
N ILE A 139 -3.20 -4.83 3.26
CA ILE A 139 -2.91 -4.08 4.47
C ILE A 139 -1.70 -4.63 5.23
N GLU A 140 -1.31 -5.86 4.95
CA GLU A 140 -0.21 -6.52 5.63
C GLU A 140 0.49 -7.51 4.68
N ILE A 141 1.83 -7.47 4.64
CA ILE A 141 2.67 -8.35 3.83
C ILE A 141 3.75 -8.93 4.74
N ILE A 142 3.78 -10.24 4.91
CA ILE A 142 4.67 -10.93 5.84
C ILE A 142 5.48 -11.97 5.06
N PRO A 143 6.83 -11.88 5.04
CA PRO A 143 7.65 -12.90 4.42
C PRO A 143 7.58 -14.21 5.22
N CYS A 144 7.44 -15.32 4.52
CA CYS A 144 7.43 -16.64 5.12
C CYS A 144 8.87 -17.19 5.25
N THR A 145 9.11 -17.95 6.30
CA THR A 145 10.32 -18.78 6.40
C THR A 145 10.23 -19.95 5.41
N GLU A 146 11.36 -20.56 5.12
CA GLU A 146 11.39 -21.76 4.26
C GLU A 146 10.62 -22.91 4.89
N GLU A 147 10.74 -23.07 6.21
CA GLU A 147 10.02 -24.09 6.98
C GLU A 147 8.50 -23.88 6.91
N ALA A 148 8.02 -22.69 7.22
CA ALA A 148 6.60 -22.34 7.14
C ALA A 148 6.08 -22.52 5.70
N THR A 149 6.86 -22.12 4.70
CA THR A 149 6.53 -22.29 3.28
C THR A 149 6.33 -23.77 2.92
N ALA A 150 7.22 -24.66 3.37
CA ALA A 150 7.11 -26.09 3.12
C ALA A 150 5.86 -26.69 3.77
N ILE A 151 5.58 -26.31 5.02
CA ILE A 151 4.40 -26.76 5.76
C ILE A 151 3.10 -26.29 5.09
N ILE A 152 3.00 -24.99 4.76
CA ILE A 152 1.80 -24.41 4.14
C ILE A 152 1.52 -25.01 2.75
N LYS A 153 2.56 -25.29 1.97
CA LYS A 153 2.43 -25.96 0.67
C LYS A 153 1.94 -27.40 0.79
N ALA A 154 2.32 -28.09 1.85
CA ALA A 154 1.95 -29.48 2.08
C ALA A 154 0.50 -29.64 2.57
N VAL A 155 -0.18 -28.54 2.99
CA VAL A 155 -1.58 -28.58 3.37
C VAL A 155 -2.44 -28.99 2.16
N GLU A 156 -3.28 -30.01 2.32
CA GLU A 156 -4.20 -30.46 1.28
C GLU A 156 -5.19 -29.36 0.86
N GLU A 157 -5.63 -29.44 -0.39
CA GLU A 157 -6.67 -28.53 -0.88
C GLU A 157 -8.01 -28.84 -0.23
N TRP A 158 -8.58 -27.84 0.41
CA TRP A 158 -9.93 -27.95 0.94
C TRP A 158 -10.95 -27.88 -0.19
N LYS A 159 -11.75 -28.93 -0.31
CA LYS A 159 -12.87 -29.03 -1.26
C LYS A 159 -14.16 -29.05 -0.46
N ALA A 160 -15.10 -28.20 -0.88
CA ALA A 160 -16.45 -28.11 -0.30
C ALA A 160 -17.33 -29.25 -0.77
#